data_c9c3982db1310c63908a46dfdf94c2ab
#
_entry.id   c9c3982db1310c63908a46dfdf94c2ab
#
_cell.length_a   1.000
_cell.length_b   1.000
_cell.length_c   1.000
_cell.angle_alpha   90.00
_cell.angle_beta   90.00
_cell.angle_gamma   90.00
#
_symmetry.space_group_name_H-M   'P 1'
#
loop_
_entity.id
_entity.type
_entity.pdbx_description
1 polymer ?
#
loop_
_entity_poly.entity_id
_entity_poly.type
_entity_poly.pdbx_seq_one_letter_code
_entity_poly.pdbx_strand_id
1 'polypeptide(L)'
;MYTVTGNKTFFADDPHLATTLYLTYTHQNYWDRGSQDRYGLSMGHSFSFAGIQGISTNLAAYRSEYQGKRDDSLSLSISVPWGDGRSMDYELQNSGNQTSQMVSYSDNRDRNNPWRLRAGVSGEGRTAFDGYYQHRSMMAELESNVSWQQSRYFSVGGTVRGGFTATRHGAALHNSQASMNTARVMVDTDGVANVPLNGEQAHSNRFGIAVVPDVVSYHSFDTRIDVDVMDEDISATKAIVTNTLTEGAIGYQRFAVAQGQKMMALLRLKDGSVPPFGAEVFNANGALTCAVSLTGATTNQPGR
;
A
#
# COMPACT_ATOMS: atom_id res chain seq x y z
N MET A 1 -18.52 4.90 33.46
CA MET A 1 -17.75 3.77 32.95
C MET A 1 -16.36 3.81 33.53
N TYR A 2 -15.84 2.70 34.03
CA TYR A 2 -14.43 2.53 34.39
C TYR A 2 -13.93 1.19 33.88
N THR A 3 -12.64 1.14 33.56
CA THR A 3 -11.97 -0.07 33.07
C THR A 3 -10.69 -0.26 33.85
N VAL A 4 -10.48 -1.48 34.34
CA VAL A 4 -9.23 -1.90 35.00
C VAL A 4 -8.58 -2.95 34.09
N THR A 5 -7.31 -2.73 33.75
CA THR A 5 -6.52 -3.68 32.96
C THR A 5 -5.26 -4.06 33.70
N GLY A 6 -4.92 -5.33 33.64
CA GLY A 6 -3.64 -5.85 34.12
C GLY A 6 -3.00 -6.69 33.03
N ASN A 7 -1.70 -6.57 32.86
CA ASN A 7 -0.95 -7.44 31.95
C ASN A 7 0.34 -7.93 32.62
N LYS A 8 0.78 -9.11 32.23
CA LYS A 8 2.07 -9.66 32.64
C LYS A 8 2.63 -10.55 31.54
N THR A 9 3.88 -10.33 31.19
CA THR A 9 4.63 -11.23 30.33
C THR A 9 5.50 -12.13 31.19
N PHE A 10 5.36 -13.42 30.97
CA PHE A 10 6.17 -14.48 31.55
C PHE A 10 7.24 -14.88 30.56
N PHE A 11 8.41 -15.27 31.04
CA PHE A 11 9.56 -15.69 30.21
C PHE A 11 9.95 -14.65 29.14
N ALA A 12 9.94 -13.37 29.52
CA ALA A 12 10.19 -12.25 28.60
C ALA A 12 11.60 -12.30 27.97
N ASP A 13 12.54 -12.95 28.65
CA ASP A 13 13.93 -13.07 28.20
C ASP A 13 14.12 -14.17 27.13
N ASP A 14 13.14 -15.04 26.95
CA ASP A 14 13.16 -16.10 25.93
C ASP A 14 12.04 -15.87 24.89
N PRO A 15 12.38 -15.42 23.67
CA PRO A 15 11.39 -15.18 22.62
C PRO A 15 10.56 -16.41 22.22
N HIS A 16 11.06 -17.63 22.52
CA HIS A 16 10.37 -18.88 22.20
C HIS A 16 9.38 -19.32 23.29
N LEU A 17 9.46 -18.72 24.49
CA LEU A 17 8.60 -19.04 25.61
C LEU A 17 7.78 -17.85 26.09
N ALA A 18 8.02 -16.66 25.54
CA ALA A 18 7.35 -15.43 25.96
C ALA A 18 5.82 -15.58 25.86
N THR A 19 5.18 -15.51 27.01
CA THR A 19 3.72 -15.65 27.14
C THR A 19 3.17 -14.41 27.82
N THR A 20 2.25 -13.73 27.16
CA THR A 20 1.62 -12.52 27.71
C THR A 20 0.19 -12.82 28.12
N LEU A 21 -0.14 -12.48 29.36
CA LEU A 21 -1.47 -12.58 29.94
C LEU A 21 -2.07 -11.19 30.08
N TYR A 22 -3.32 -11.01 29.64
CA TYR A 22 -4.11 -9.79 29.82
C TYR A 22 -5.37 -10.10 30.59
N LEU A 23 -5.64 -9.27 31.60
CA LEU A 23 -6.89 -9.26 32.35
C LEU A 23 -7.56 -7.90 32.15
N THR A 24 -8.84 -7.92 31.90
CA THR A 24 -9.63 -6.69 31.72
C THR A 24 -10.95 -6.84 32.46
N TYR A 25 -11.29 -5.82 33.23
CA TYR A 25 -12.61 -5.65 33.83
C TYR A 25 -13.15 -4.30 33.42
N THR A 26 -14.37 -4.27 32.90
CA THR A 26 -15.06 -3.02 32.54
C THR A 26 -16.43 -3.00 33.19
N HIS A 27 -16.71 -1.92 33.91
CA HIS A 27 -18.03 -1.62 34.45
C HIS A 27 -18.60 -0.39 33.78
N GLN A 28 -19.80 -0.51 33.25
CA GLN A 28 -20.49 0.57 32.55
C GLN A 28 -21.89 0.79 33.13
N ASN A 29 -22.10 1.97 33.72
CA ASN A 29 -23.41 2.42 34.14
C ASN A 29 -24.10 3.19 33.01
N TYR A 30 -25.36 2.92 32.83
CA TYR A 30 -26.23 3.66 31.92
C TYR A 30 -27.20 4.51 32.71
N TRP A 31 -27.64 5.63 32.16
CA TRP A 31 -28.51 6.57 32.83
C TRP A 31 -29.96 6.06 32.96
N ASP A 32 -30.40 5.28 31.98
CA ASP A 32 -31.77 4.83 31.82
C ASP A 32 -31.97 3.30 31.90
N ARG A 33 -30.91 2.55 32.19
CA ARG A 33 -30.91 1.09 32.21
C ARG A 33 -29.83 0.54 33.14
N GLY A 34 -29.90 -0.76 33.42
CA GLY A 34 -28.98 -1.42 34.33
C GLY A 34 -27.50 -1.36 33.91
N SER A 35 -26.62 -1.53 34.85
CA SER A 35 -25.18 -1.61 34.59
C SER A 35 -24.81 -2.83 33.77
N GLN A 36 -23.69 -2.72 33.06
CA GLN A 36 -23.07 -3.82 32.34
C GLN A 36 -21.66 -4.07 32.90
N ASP A 37 -21.40 -5.32 33.23
CA ASP A 37 -20.09 -5.81 33.63
C ASP A 37 -19.50 -6.66 32.51
N ARG A 38 -18.21 -6.46 32.26
CA ARG A 38 -17.47 -7.24 31.26
C ARG A 38 -16.13 -7.68 31.85
N TYR A 39 -15.87 -8.96 31.78
CA TYR A 39 -14.64 -9.60 32.22
C TYR A 39 -13.94 -10.18 30.97
N GLY A 40 -12.64 -9.94 30.87
CA GLY A 40 -11.81 -10.47 29.78
C GLY A 40 -10.52 -11.07 30.30
N LEU A 41 -10.19 -12.23 29.80
CA LEU A 41 -8.91 -12.89 29.97
C LEU A 41 -8.38 -13.23 28.59
N SER A 42 -7.17 -12.82 28.26
CA SER A 42 -6.50 -13.28 27.04
C SER A 42 -5.04 -13.66 27.31
N MET A 43 -4.59 -14.68 26.59
CA MET A 43 -3.24 -15.20 26.66
C MET A 43 -2.68 -15.32 25.25
N GLY A 44 -1.57 -14.63 25.00
CA GLY A 44 -0.80 -14.71 23.77
C GLY A 44 0.53 -15.42 23.99
N HIS A 45 0.86 -16.36 23.11
CA HIS A 45 2.10 -17.11 23.15
C HIS A 45 2.66 -17.25 21.74
N SER A 46 3.98 -17.01 21.58
CA SER A 46 4.72 -17.22 20.34
C SER A 46 5.80 -18.25 20.53
N PHE A 47 5.94 -19.19 19.62
CA PHE A 47 6.92 -20.26 19.69
C PHE A 47 7.40 -20.69 18.31
N SER A 48 8.42 -21.54 18.31
CA SER A 48 8.94 -22.16 17.09
C SER A 48 8.80 -23.67 17.19
N PHE A 49 8.36 -24.32 16.13
CA PHE A 49 8.18 -25.77 16.08
C PHE A 49 8.54 -26.31 14.70
N ALA A 50 9.24 -27.46 14.66
CA ALA A 50 9.62 -28.16 13.44
C ALA A 50 10.31 -27.28 12.37
N GLY A 51 11.13 -26.31 12.79
CA GLY A 51 11.84 -25.39 11.91
C GLY A 51 11.00 -24.19 11.45
N ILE A 52 9.72 -24.13 11.81
CA ILE A 52 8.87 -22.96 11.57
C ILE A 52 8.99 -22.01 12.76
N GLN A 53 9.40 -20.78 12.50
CA GLN A 53 9.54 -19.74 13.52
C GLN A 53 8.30 -18.82 13.52
N GLY A 54 8.00 -18.26 14.69
CA GLY A 54 6.95 -17.25 14.79
C GLY A 54 5.52 -17.80 14.75
N ILE A 55 5.31 -19.08 15.10
CA ILE A 55 3.97 -19.60 15.33
C ILE A 55 3.37 -18.84 16.50
N SER A 56 2.20 -18.25 16.31
CA SER A 56 1.51 -17.50 17.35
C SER A 56 0.19 -18.16 17.73
N THR A 57 -0.09 -18.19 19.02
CA THR A 57 -1.35 -18.69 19.57
C THR A 57 -1.96 -17.61 20.45
N ASN A 58 -3.23 -17.34 20.29
CA ASN A 58 -3.99 -16.47 21.17
C ASN A 58 -5.24 -17.18 21.65
N LEU A 59 -5.41 -17.22 22.95
CA LEU A 59 -6.60 -17.72 23.63
C LEU A 59 -7.26 -16.56 24.36
N ALA A 60 -8.54 -16.30 24.12
CA ALA A 60 -9.26 -15.26 24.82
C ALA A 60 -10.64 -15.75 25.28
N ALA A 61 -10.98 -15.40 26.52
CA ALA A 61 -12.28 -15.67 27.12
C ALA A 61 -12.89 -14.36 27.62
N TYR A 62 -14.15 -14.14 27.27
CA TYR A 62 -14.89 -12.97 27.70
C TYR A 62 -16.20 -13.39 28.31
N ARG A 63 -16.60 -12.69 29.37
CA ARG A 63 -17.93 -12.74 29.95
C ARG A 63 -18.51 -11.36 30.02
N SER A 64 -19.71 -11.18 29.49
CA SER A 64 -20.50 -9.97 29.61
C SER A 64 -21.77 -10.26 30.40
N GLU A 65 -22.06 -9.44 31.39
CA GLU A 65 -23.27 -9.56 32.19
C GLU A 65 -24.07 -8.26 32.09
N TYR A 66 -25.29 -8.37 31.60
CA TYR A 66 -26.19 -7.24 31.38
C TYR A 66 -27.62 -7.65 31.72
N GLN A 67 -28.26 -6.94 32.64
CA GLN A 67 -29.65 -7.20 33.04
C GLN A 67 -29.90 -8.68 33.42
N GLY A 68 -28.95 -9.32 34.12
CA GLY A 68 -29.06 -10.72 34.53
C GLY A 68 -28.86 -11.73 33.39
N LYS A 69 -28.61 -11.29 32.16
CA LYS A 69 -28.20 -12.15 31.06
C LYS A 69 -26.70 -12.22 31.00
N ARG A 70 -26.19 -13.44 30.87
CA ARG A 70 -24.77 -13.72 30.69
C ARG A 70 -24.51 -14.12 29.25
N ASP A 71 -23.45 -13.56 28.70
CA ASP A 71 -22.91 -13.92 27.39
C ASP A 71 -21.44 -14.26 27.55
N ASP A 72 -21.12 -15.53 27.35
CA ASP A 72 -19.77 -16.06 27.46
C ASP A 72 -19.23 -16.33 26.05
N SER A 73 -18.01 -15.90 25.81
CA SER A 73 -17.32 -16.19 24.56
C SER A 73 -15.89 -16.68 24.81
N LEU A 74 -15.48 -17.66 24.03
CA LEU A 74 -14.14 -18.23 24.00
C LEU A 74 -13.63 -18.20 22.59
N SER A 75 -12.44 -17.71 22.38
CA SER A 75 -11.77 -17.74 21.08
C SER A 75 -10.35 -18.30 21.21
N LEU A 76 -9.98 -19.13 20.26
CA LEU A 76 -8.62 -19.63 20.07
C LEU A 76 -8.22 -19.34 18.63
N SER A 77 -7.09 -18.67 18.45
CA SER A 77 -6.46 -18.48 17.15
C SER A 77 -5.04 -19.02 17.17
N ILE A 78 -4.67 -19.72 16.11
CA ILE A 78 -3.32 -20.23 15.87
C ILE A 78 -2.92 -19.73 14.48
N SER A 79 -1.80 -19.03 14.39
CA SER A 79 -1.24 -18.55 13.13
C SER A 79 0.12 -19.18 12.90
N VAL A 80 0.27 -19.81 11.76
CA VAL A 80 1.48 -20.49 11.33
C VAL A 80 2.02 -19.78 10.09
N PRO A 81 3.14 -19.06 10.18
CA PRO A 81 3.78 -18.49 9.01
C PRO A 81 4.32 -19.62 8.11
N TRP A 82 4.05 -19.50 6.82
CA TRP A 82 4.42 -20.51 5.80
C TRP A 82 5.34 -19.90 4.75
N GLY A 83 6.57 -19.61 5.16
CA GLY A 83 7.53 -18.89 4.33
C GLY A 83 7.20 -17.38 4.19
N ASP A 84 7.89 -16.70 3.28
CA ASP A 84 7.80 -15.25 3.14
C ASP A 84 6.40 -14.77 2.76
N GLY A 85 5.77 -14.00 3.65
CA GLY A 85 4.49 -13.35 3.38
C GLY A 85 3.27 -14.26 3.26
N ARG A 86 3.35 -15.54 3.62
CA ARG A 86 2.22 -16.48 3.65
C ARG A 86 1.92 -16.91 5.07
N SER A 87 0.66 -17.13 5.38
CA SER A 87 0.25 -17.74 6.66
C SER A 87 -0.90 -18.71 6.48
N MET A 88 -0.95 -19.67 7.38
CA MET A 88 -2.11 -20.53 7.60
C MET A 88 -2.61 -20.27 9.01
N ASP A 89 -3.89 -19.97 9.13
CA ASP A 89 -4.48 -19.60 10.41
C ASP A 89 -5.65 -20.54 10.72
N TYR A 90 -5.76 -20.95 11.96
CA TYR A 90 -6.91 -21.66 12.51
C TYR A 90 -7.58 -20.77 13.55
N GLU A 91 -8.88 -20.64 13.45
CA GLU A 91 -9.71 -19.87 14.37
C GLU A 91 -10.87 -20.72 14.87
N LEU A 92 -10.99 -20.83 16.19
CA LEU A 92 -12.14 -21.37 16.88
C LEU A 92 -12.78 -20.26 17.70
N GLN A 93 -14.08 -20.08 17.52
CA GLN A 93 -14.86 -19.14 18.31
C GLN A 93 -16.10 -19.84 18.85
N ASN A 94 -16.28 -19.76 20.14
CA ASN A 94 -17.51 -20.17 20.81
C ASN A 94 -18.16 -18.94 21.44
N SER A 95 -19.42 -18.71 21.16
CA SER A 95 -20.22 -17.61 21.74
C SER A 95 -21.61 -18.14 22.06
N GLY A 96 -21.94 -18.16 23.35
CA GLY A 96 -23.17 -18.79 23.82
C GLY A 96 -23.22 -20.27 23.44
N ASN A 97 -24.21 -20.63 22.61
CA ASN A 97 -24.43 -22.02 22.16
C ASN A 97 -23.91 -22.30 20.73
N GLN A 98 -23.11 -21.38 20.17
CA GLN A 98 -22.65 -21.47 18.79
C GLN A 98 -21.12 -21.59 18.75
N THR A 99 -20.63 -22.60 18.05
CA THR A 99 -19.19 -22.81 17.85
C THR A 99 -18.86 -22.72 16.36
N SER A 100 -17.97 -21.82 15.98
CA SER A 100 -17.42 -21.72 14.65
C SER A 100 -15.95 -22.17 14.64
N GLN A 101 -15.55 -22.84 13.56
CA GLN A 101 -14.18 -23.28 13.32
C GLN A 101 -13.83 -22.96 11.87
N MET A 102 -12.79 -22.15 11.68
CA MET A 102 -12.36 -21.72 10.37
C MET A 102 -10.86 -21.95 10.20
N VAL A 103 -10.47 -22.36 9.01
CA VAL A 103 -9.08 -22.38 8.57
C VAL A 103 -8.93 -21.35 7.46
N SER A 104 -7.90 -20.55 7.52
CA SER A 104 -7.58 -19.60 6.46
C SER A 104 -6.16 -19.77 5.94
N TYR A 105 -5.98 -19.43 4.69
CA TYR A 105 -4.69 -19.28 4.07
C TYR A 105 -4.60 -17.88 3.43
N SER A 106 -3.53 -17.17 3.73
CA SER A 106 -3.26 -15.85 3.16
C SER A 106 -1.92 -15.82 2.45
N ASP A 107 -1.86 -15.06 1.36
CA ASP A 107 -0.65 -14.80 0.59
C ASP A 107 -0.49 -13.29 0.40
N ASN A 108 0.53 -12.74 1.03
CA ASN A 108 0.88 -11.32 1.00
C ASN A 108 2.28 -11.09 0.40
N ARG A 109 2.83 -12.06 -0.35
CA ARG A 109 4.14 -11.94 -1.00
C ARG A 109 4.18 -10.78 -1.98
N ASP A 110 3.14 -10.67 -2.77
CA ASP A 110 2.91 -9.48 -3.57
C ASP A 110 2.06 -8.48 -2.77
N ARG A 111 2.69 -7.39 -2.33
CA ARG A 111 2.03 -6.33 -1.56
C ARG A 111 0.91 -5.63 -2.35
N ASN A 112 0.97 -5.70 -3.67
CA ASN A 112 -0.03 -5.10 -4.54
C ASN A 112 -1.20 -6.05 -4.81
N ASN A 113 -1.04 -7.35 -4.55
CA ASN A 113 -2.02 -8.39 -4.84
C ASN A 113 -2.22 -9.36 -3.66
N PRO A 114 -2.44 -8.89 -2.41
CA PRO A 114 -2.72 -9.78 -1.30
C PRO A 114 -4.07 -10.47 -1.48
N TRP A 115 -4.13 -11.75 -1.07
CA TRP A 115 -5.37 -12.50 -1.07
C TRP A 115 -5.46 -13.45 0.12
N ARG A 116 -6.69 -13.83 0.48
CA ARG A 116 -6.97 -14.78 1.55
C ARG A 116 -8.19 -15.60 1.20
N LEU A 117 -8.10 -16.90 1.49
CA LEU A 117 -9.21 -17.86 1.46
C LEU A 117 -9.44 -18.37 2.86
N ARG A 118 -10.71 -18.56 3.25
CA ARG A 118 -11.11 -19.08 4.53
C ARG A 118 -12.25 -20.05 4.33
N ALA A 119 -12.19 -21.21 4.99
CA ALA A 119 -13.22 -22.23 4.94
C ALA A 119 -13.38 -22.91 6.29
N GLY A 120 -14.57 -23.40 6.58
CA GLY A 120 -14.83 -24.10 7.83
C GLY A 120 -16.31 -24.32 8.13
N VAL A 121 -16.63 -24.34 9.42
CA VAL A 121 -17.97 -24.52 9.93
C VAL A 121 -18.36 -23.30 10.76
N SER A 122 -19.49 -22.69 10.43
CA SER A 122 -20.05 -21.53 11.17
C SER A 122 -20.69 -21.95 12.49
N GLY A 123 -21.00 -20.97 13.34
CA GLY A 123 -21.61 -21.19 14.63
C GLY A 123 -22.94 -21.97 14.61
N GLU A 124 -23.61 -22.05 13.49
CA GLU A 124 -24.82 -22.86 13.29
C GLU A 124 -24.54 -24.27 12.74
N GLY A 125 -23.28 -24.72 12.74
CA GLY A 125 -22.86 -26.01 12.21
C GLY A 125 -22.90 -26.11 10.68
N ARG A 126 -22.98 -24.99 9.97
CA ARG A 126 -23.04 -24.92 8.50
C ARG A 126 -21.68 -24.68 7.91
N THR A 127 -21.39 -25.37 6.80
CA THR A 127 -20.17 -25.10 6.05
C THR A 127 -20.18 -23.65 5.52
N ALA A 128 -19.06 -22.99 5.64
CA ALA A 128 -18.86 -21.63 5.20
C ALA A 128 -17.53 -21.50 4.44
N PHE A 129 -17.52 -20.58 3.48
CA PHE A 129 -16.35 -20.21 2.69
C PHE A 129 -16.33 -18.69 2.49
N ASP A 130 -15.15 -18.10 2.65
CA ASP A 130 -14.91 -16.68 2.36
C ASP A 130 -13.62 -16.53 1.55
N GLY A 131 -13.64 -15.67 0.56
CA GLY A 131 -12.50 -15.27 -0.24
C GLY A 131 -12.35 -13.75 -0.24
N TYR A 132 -11.13 -13.28 -0.18
CA TYR A 132 -10.77 -11.87 -0.27
C TYR A 132 -9.59 -11.71 -1.21
N TYR A 133 -9.66 -10.73 -2.10
CA TYR A 133 -8.58 -10.33 -2.99
C TYR A 133 -8.52 -8.81 -3.07
N GLN A 134 -7.33 -8.26 -3.03
CA GLN A 134 -7.08 -6.85 -3.21
C GLN A 134 -6.06 -6.67 -4.34
N HIS A 135 -6.31 -5.67 -5.20
CA HIS A 135 -5.35 -5.22 -6.19
C HIS A 135 -5.09 -3.73 -5.98
N ARG A 136 -3.83 -3.39 -5.74
CA ARG A 136 -3.37 -2.01 -5.61
C ARG A 136 -2.59 -1.63 -6.84
N SER A 137 -3.06 -0.61 -7.54
CA SER A 137 -2.36 0.04 -8.64
C SER A 137 -2.12 1.51 -8.32
N MET A 138 -1.33 2.18 -9.12
CA MET A 138 -1.10 3.62 -8.97
C MET A 138 -2.36 4.46 -9.25
N MET A 139 -3.33 3.91 -9.98
CA MET A 139 -4.56 4.61 -10.37
C MET A 139 -5.71 4.37 -9.42
N ALA A 140 -5.80 3.16 -8.85
CA ALA A 140 -6.91 2.75 -8.00
C ALA A 140 -6.56 1.51 -7.16
N GLU A 141 -7.33 1.29 -6.13
CA GLU A 141 -7.37 0.08 -5.33
C GLU A 141 -8.70 -0.64 -5.59
N LEU A 142 -8.61 -1.91 -5.94
CA LEU A 142 -9.74 -2.81 -6.12
C LEU A 142 -9.74 -3.80 -4.97
N GLU A 143 -10.84 -3.92 -4.26
CA GLU A 143 -11.11 -4.97 -3.30
C GLU A 143 -12.25 -5.85 -3.80
N SER A 144 -12.12 -7.15 -3.68
CA SER A 144 -13.14 -8.11 -4.04
C SER A 144 -13.30 -9.12 -2.91
N ASN A 145 -14.54 -9.46 -2.61
CA ASN A 145 -14.87 -10.46 -1.61
C ASN A 145 -15.97 -11.37 -2.11
N VAL A 146 -15.86 -12.65 -1.75
CA VAL A 146 -16.89 -13.65 -1.93
C VAL A 146 -17.15 -14.32 -0.60
N SER A 147 -18.41 -14.56 -0.28
CA SER A 147 -18.81 -15.21 0.96
C SER A 147 -19.97 -16.15 0.69
N TRP A 148 -19.88 -17.36 1.20
CA TRP A 148 -20.90 -18.39 1.05
C TRP A 148 -21.09 -19.15 2.35
N GLN A 149 -22.34 -19.40 2.68
CA GLN A 149 -22.73 -20.25 3.78
C GLN A 149 -23.83 -21.20 3.34
N GLN A 150 -23.63 -22.49 3.63
CA GLN A 150 -24.53 -23.56 3.24
C GLN A 150 -26.00 -23.25 3.63
N SER A 151 -26.89 -23.33 2.65
CA SER A 151 -28.34 -23.12 2.81
C SER A 151 -28.75 -21.79 3.43
N ARG A 152 -27.91 -20.76 3.35
CA ARG A 152 -28.20 -19.44 3.91
C ARG A 152 -28.01 -18.30 2.92
N TYR A 153 -26.81 -18.14 2.40
CA TYR A 153 -26.52 -17.04 1.47
C TYR A 153 -25.28 -17.33 0.60
N PHE A 154 -25.26 -16.66 -0.53
CA PHE A 154 -24.08 -16.40 -1.34
C PHE A 154 -23.99 -14.92 -1.59
N SER A 155 -22.83 -14.33 -1.37
CA SER A 155 -22.57 -12.91 -1.52
C SER A 155 -21.27 -12.68 -2.28
N VAL A 156 -21.29 -11.74 -3.21
CA VAL A 156 -20.12 -11.22 -3.90
C VAL A 156 -20.15 -9.70 -3.75
N GLY A 157 -19.03 -9.14 -3.35
CA GLY A 157 -18.84 -7.71 -3.21
C GLY A 157 -17.58 -7.25 -3.90
N GLY A 158 -17.59 -6.00 -4.34
CA GLY A 158 -16.42 -5.34 -4.89
C GLY A 158 -16.43 -3.85 -4.52
N THR A 159 -15.25 -3.33 -4.24
CA THR A 159 -15.05 -1.91 -3.95
C THR A 159 -13.91 -1.41 -4.81
N VAL A 160 -14.10 -0.29 -5.48
CA VAL A 160 -13.03 0.42 -6.19
C VAL A 160 -12.84 1.76 -5.50
N ARG A 161 -11.61 2.03 -5.07
CA ARG A 161 -11.21 3.31 -4.48
C ARG A 161 -10.13 3.93 -5.33
N GLY A 162 -10.21 5.23 -5.54
CA GLY A 162 -9.23 6.01 -6.27
C GLY A 162 -9.67 7.45 -6.36
N GLY A 163 -8.80 8.30 -6.88
CA GLY A 163 -9.05 9.70 -7.08
C GLY A 163 -8.93 10.09 -8.55
N PHE A 164 -9.60 11.15 -8.91
CA PHE A 164 -9.47 11.81 -10.19
C PHE A 164 -9.15 13.29 -9.97
N THR A 165 -8.13 13.78 -10.61
CA THR A 165 -7.79 15.21 -10.58
C THR A 165 -7.72 15.74 -12.00
N ALA A 166 -8.46 16.82 -12.22
CA ALA A 166 -8.47 17.54 -13.50
C ALA A 166 -8.21 19.02 -13.27
N THR A 167 -7.39 19.61 -14.12
CA THR A 167 -7.10 21.04 -14.16
C THR A 167 -7.05 21.50 -15.63
N ARG A 168 -6.85 22.78 -15.87
CA ARG A 168 -6.62 23.31 -17.22
C ARG A 168 -5.39 22.71 -17.93
N HIS A 169 -4.47 22.08 -17.18
CA HIS A 169 -3.23 21.51 -17.71
C HIS A 169 -3.37 20.02 -18.06
N GLY A 170 -4.42 19.36 -17.60
CA GLY A 170 -4.66 17.96 -17.90
C GLY A 170 -5.44 17.25 -16.79
N ALA A 171 -5.51 15.94 -16.90
CA ALA A 171 -6.21 15.09 -15.95
C ALA A 171 -5.50 13.75 -15.77
N ALA A 172 -5.55 13.22 -14.54
CA ALA A 172 -5.04 11.90 -14.23
C ALA A 172 -5.84 11.23 -13.11
N LEU A 173 -5.87 9.90 -13.16
CA LEU A 173 -6.31 9.06 -12.06
C LEU A 173 -5.15 8.87 -11.10
N HIS A 174 -5.45 8.70 -9.84
CA HIS A 174 -4.45 8.42 -8.81
C HIS A 174 -5.04 7.56 -7.69
N ASN A 175 -4.22 6.74 -7.09
CA ASN A 175 -4.60 6.00 -5.90
C ASN A 175 -4.39 6.90 -4.69
N SER A 176 -5.46 7.53 -4.21
CA SER A 176 -5.44 8.38 -3.02
C SER A 176 -6.25 7.71 -1.93
N GLN A 177 -5.68 7.59 -0.76
CA GLN A 177 -6.41 7.13 0.43
C GLN A 177 -7.24 8.24 1.08
N ALA A 178 -7.47 9.34 0.35
CA ALA A 178 -8.37 10.45 0.69
C ALA A 178 -8.31 10.85 2.17
N SER A 179 -7.16 11.25 2.64
CA SER A 179 -7.07 11.98 3.91
C SER A 179 -7.66 13.39 3.70
N MET A 180 -8.55 13.82 4.60
CA MET A 180 -9.28 15.07 4.46
C MET A 180 -8.42 16.33 4.46
N ASN A 181 -7.14 16.27 4.76
CA ASN A 181 -6.28 17.45 4.94
C ASN A 181 -5.03 17.38 4.07
N THR A 182 -5.10 16.74 2.93
CA THR A 182 -3.97 16.61 2.02
C THR A 182 -4.13 17.46 0.77
N ALA A 183 -3.00 17.94 0.30
CA ALA A 183 -2.86 18.54 -1.02
C ALA A 183 -2.45 17.46 -2.04
N ARG A 184 -2.35 17.85 -3.30
CA ARG A 184 -1.85 16.97 -4.38
C ARG A 184 -1.04 17.79 -5.37
N VAL A 185 -0.10 17.16 -6.04
CA VAL A 185 0.70 17.80 -7.09
C VAL A 185 0.40 17.16 -8.43
N MET A 186 -0.08 17.96 -9.37
CA MET A 186 -0.17 17.56 -10.76
C MET A 186 1.17 17.79 -11.43
N VAL A 187 1.69 16.77 -12.06
CA VAL A 187 2.98 16.77 -12.77
C VAL A 187 2.75 16.63 -14.25
N ASP A 188 3.42 17.48 -15.02
CA ASP A 188 3.47 17.44 -16.46
C ASP A 188 4.90 17.07 -16.90
N THR A 189 5.04 16.01 -17.65
CA THR A 189 6.30 15.46 -18.16
C THR A 189 6.50 15.74 -19.67
N ASP A 190 6.01 16.88 -20.13
CA ASP A 190 6.11 17.32 -21.53
C ASP A 190 5.56 16.29 -22.54
N GLY A 191 4.48 15.59 -22.18
CA GLY A 191 3.84 14.61 -23.05
C GLY A 191 4.50 13.23 -23.03
N VAL A 192 5.57 13.02 -22.26
CA VAL A 192 6.22 11.72 -22.13
C VAL A 192 5.42 10.85 -21.14
N ALA A 193 5.02 9.67 -21.62
CA ALA A 193 4.26 8.71 -20.84
C ALA A 193 5.17 7.83 -19.96
N ASN A 194 4.58 7.22 -18.95
CA ASN A 194 5.22 6.22 -18.08
C ASN A 194 6.46 6.71 -17.32
N VAL A 195 6.55 8.01 -17.04
CA VAL A 195 7.62 8.57 -16.22
C VAL A 195 7.31 8.30 -14.74
N PRO A 196 8.19 7.58 -14.03
CA PRO A 196 7.99 7.25 -12.61
C PRO A 196 8.28 8.45 -11.70
N LEU A 197 7.46 8.59 -10.66
CA LEU A 197 7.49 9.73 -9.74
C LEU A 197 7.40 9.26 -8.28
N ASN A 198 8.21 9.87 -7.43
CA ASN A 198 8.17 9.75 -5.96
C ASN A 198 8.23 8.30 -5.44
N GLY A 199 9.18 7.50 -5.92
CA GLY A 199 9.34 6.11 -5.53
C GLY A 199 8.20 5.24 -6.09
N GLU A 200 7.88 5.46 -7.37
CA GLU A 200 6.82 4.76 -8.10
C GLU A 200 5.40 4.95 -7.50
N GLN A 201 5.18 6.02 -6.74
CA GLN A 201 3.84 6.36 -6.24
C GLN A 201 2.88 6.78 -7.36
N ALA A 202 3.41 7.36 -8.43
CA ALA A 202 2.64 7.76 -9.60
C ALA A 202 3.48 7.60 -10.87
N HIS A 203 2.81 7.34 -12.00
CA HIS A 203 3.42 7.39 -13.33
C HIS A 203 2.62 8.34 -14.20
N SER A 204 3.32 9.02 -15.13
CA SER A 204 2.64 9.85 -16.10
C SER A 204 1.81 8.98 -17.06
N ASN A 205 0.61 9.44 -17.35
CA ASN A 205 -0.30 8.79 -18.29
C ASN A 205 0.15 9.03 -19.75
N ARG A 206 -0.60 8.51 -20.72
CA ARG A 206 -0.31 8.66 -22.16
C ARG A 206 -0.21 10.11 -22.65
N PHE A 207 -0.63 11.09 -21.86
CA PHE A 207 -0.56 12.51 -22.17
C PHE A 207 0.58 13.21 -21.41
N GLY A 208 1.42 12.47 -20.69
CA GLY A 208 2.47 13.04 -19.84
C GLY A 208 1.97 13.66 -18.55
N ILE A 209 0.77 13.36 -18.11
CA ILE A 209 0.21 13.93 -16.88
C ILE A 209 0.15 12.86 -15.79
N ALA A 210 0.68 13.19 -14.60
CA ALA A 210 0.55 12.40 -13.39
C ALA A 210 -0.01 13.23 -12.24
N VAL A 211 -0.48 12.58 -11.20
CA VAL A 211 -0.84 13.23 -9.94
C VAL A 211 -0.18 12.48 -8.79
N VAL A 212 0.61 13.18 -8.00
CA VAL A 212 1.14 12.71 -6.73
C VAL A 212 0.13 13.10 -5.64
N PRO A 213 -0.59 12.12 -5.08
CA PRO A 213 -1.62 12.37 -4.08
C PRO A 213 -1.03 12.51 -2.67
N ASP A 214 -1.88 12.83 -1.71
CA ASP A 214 -1.64 12.75 -0.26
C ASP A 214 -0.42 13.55 0.23
N VAL A 215 -0.15 14.67 -0.42
CA VAL A 215 0.90 15.62 -0.03
C VAL A 215 0.48 16.32 1.26
N VAL A 216 1.32 16.26 2.29
CA VAL A 216 1.05 16.91 3.58
C VAL A 216 0.99 18.41 3.41
N SER A 217 -0.14 19.01 3.80
CA SER A 217 -0.37 20.45 3.68
C SER A 217 0.53 21.23 4.64
N TYR A 218 0.94 22.46 4.22
CA TYR A 218 1.78 23.38 4.98
C TYR A 218 3.20 22.89 5.29
N HIS A 219 3.62 21.77 4.71
CA HIS A 219 4.97 21.23 4.82
C HIS A 219 5.68 21.25 3.47
N SER A 220 6.99 21.38 3.53
CA SER A 220 7.83 21.24 2.34
C SER A 220 7.77 19.82 1.81
N PHE A 221 7.50 19.65 0.53
CA PHE A 221 7.37 18.37 -0.15
C PHE A 221 8.16 18.39 -1.46
N ASP A 222 8.95 17.36 -1.68
CA ASP A 222 9.73 17.19 -2.90
C ASP A 222 8.98 16.31 -3.89
N THR A 223 8.62 16.89 -5.03
CA THR A 223 8.18 16.14 -6.20
C THR A 223 9.41 15.77 -7.01
N ARG A 224 9.64 14.49 -7.24
CA ARG A 224 10.82 13.99 -7.94
C ARG A 224 10.46 12.99 -9.02
N ILE A 225 11.26 13.02 -10.09
CA ILE A 225 11.31 11.94 -11.08
C ILE A 225 12.29 10.88 -10.58
N ASP A 226 11.90 9.63 -10.65
CA ASP A 226 12.72 8.50 -10.21
C ASP A 226 13.62 8.05 -11.36
N VAL A 227 14.71 8.77 -11.56
CA VAL A 227 15.62 8.58 -12.72
C VAL A 227 16.31 7.22 -12.76
N ASP A 228 16.42 6.54 -11.60
CA ASP A 228 17.09 5.24 -11.47
C ASP A 228 16.27 4.08 -12.04
N VAL A 229 14.94 4.25 -12.13
CA VAL A 229 14.01 3.23 -12.65
C VAL A 229 13.34 3.67 -13.97
N MET A 230 13.80 4.78 -14.52
CA MET A 230 13.29 5.33 -15.78
C MET A 230 13.85 4.56 -16.97
N ASP A 231 13.08 4.43 -18.05
CA ASP A 231 13.55 3.80 -19.28
C ASP A 231 14.78 4.52 -19.84
N GLU A 232 15.71 3.78 -20.43
CA GLU A 232 17.00 4.32 -20.92
C GLU A 232 16.85 5.39 -22.02
N ASP A 233 15.75 5.39 -22.73
CA ASP A 233 15.43 6.35 -23.79
C ASP A 233 14.77 7.64 -23.27
N ILE A 234 14.50 7.71 -21.97
CA ILE A 234 13.93 8.91 -21.33
C ILE A 234 15.02 9.66 -20.57
N SER A 235 14.97 10.97 -20.60
CA SER A 235 15.87 11.84 -19.84
C SER A 235 15.13 13.05 -19.30
N ALA A 236 15.48 13.47 -18.07
CA ALA A 236 14.93 14.64 -17.40
C ALA A 236 16.02 15.66 -17.11
N THR A 237 15.83 16.91 -17.48
CA THR A 237 16.80 17.98 -17.24
C THR A 237 16.85 18.38 -15.75
N LYS A 238 15.70 18.30 -15.08
CA LYS A 238 15.55 18.56 -13.65
C LYS A 238 14.71 17.44 -13.05
N ALA A 239 15.23 16.82 -12.01
CA ALA A 239 14.57 15.66 -11.41
C ALA A 239 13.79 15.98 -10.12
N ILE A 240 14.03 17.11 -9.46
CA ILE A 240 13.44 17.43 -8.15
C ILE A 240 12.93 18.86 -8.13
N VAL A 241 11.72 19.05 -7.60
CA VAL A 241 11.14 20.36 -7.29
C VAL A 241 10.45 20.30 -5.94
N THR A 242 10.82 21.24 -5.07
CA THR A 242 10.22 21.39 -3.74
C THR A 242 9.02 22.34 -3.78
N ASN A 243 7.94 21.96 -3.15
CA ASN A 243 6.70 22.73 -3.04
C ASN A 243 6.20 22.77 -1.60
N THR A 244 5.44 23.80 -1.27
CA THR A 244 4.62 23.87 -0.06
C THR A 244 3.22 24.24 -0.46
N LEU A 245 2.24 23.43 -0.10
CA LEU A 245 0.85 23.58 -0.53
C LEU A 245 -0.07 23.76 0.69
N THR A 246 -1.14 24.48 0.51
CA THR A 246 -2.21 24.61 1.49
C THR A 246 -3.15 23.38 1.40
N GLU A 247 -3.97 23.20 2.42
CA GLU A 247 -4.98 22.14 2.46
C GLU A 247 -5.90 22.18 1.24
N GLY A 248 -6.09 21.01 0.64
CA GLY A 248 -6.93 20.83 -0.55
C GLY A 248 -6.38 21.41 -1.84
N ALA A 249 -5.21 22.06 -1.82
CA ALA A 249 -4.61 22.66 -3.02
C ALA A 249 -4.17 21.61 -4.04
N ILE A 250 -4.24 21.99 -5.31
CA ILE A 250 -3.65 21.27 -6.42
C ILE A 250 -2.47 22.07 -6.93
N GLY A 251 -1.25 21.66 -6.57
CA GLY A 251 -0.02 22.21 -7.14
C GLY A 251 0.15 21.75 -8.60
N TYR A 252 0.76 22.58 -9.43
CA TYR A 252 1.15 22.19 -10.78
C TYR A 252 2.65 22.32 -10.94
N GLN A 253 3.28 21.27 -11.46
CA GLN A 253 4.70 21.24 -11.72
C GLN A 253 4.99 20.65 -13.10
N ARG A 254 5.75 21.37 -13.91
CA ARG A 254 6.24 20.88 -15.19
C ARG A 254 7.70 20.48 -15.06
N PHE A 255 8.02 19.28 -15.56
CA PHE A 255 9.38 18.79 -15.74
C PHE A 255 9.67 18.69 -17.23
N ALA A 256 10.80 19.25 -17.65
CA ALA A 256 11.29 19.07 -18.99
C ALA A 256 11.85 17.65 -19.14
N VAL A 257 11.03 16.78 -19.69
CA VAL A 257 11.36 15.37 -19.98
C VAL A 257 11.39 15.19 -21.47
N ALA A 258 12.40 14.50 -21.96
CA ALA A 258 12.53 14.17 -23.37
C ALA A 258 12.68 12.65 -23.54
N GLN A 259 12.02 12.12 -24.53
CA GLN A 259 12.16 10.73 -24.96
C GLN A 259 12.90 10.68 -26.30
N GLY A 260 13.96 9.89 -26.37
CA GLY A 260 14.74 9.73 -27.56
C GLY A 260 15.86 8.71 -27.39
N GLN A 261 16.24 8.09 -28.48
CA GLN A 261 17.34 7.12 -28.50
C GLN A 261 18.68 7.83 -28.25
N LYS A 262 19.43 7.37 -27.23
CA LYS A 262 20.81 7.81 -26.99
C LYS A 262 21.71 7.14 -28.02
N MET A 263 22.41 7.95 -28.80
CA MET A 263 23.35 7.48 -29.85
C MET A 263 24.72 8.11 -29.62
N MET A 264 25.76 7.31 -29.73
CA MET A 264 27.14 7.81 -29.85
C MET A 264 27.56 7.72 -31.32
N ALA A 265 28.00 8.82 -31.86
CA ALA A 265 28.50 8.87 -33.25
C ALA A 265 29.82 9.66 -33.31
N LEU A 266 30.73 9.19 -34.16
CA LEU A 266 31.94 9.94 -34.51
C LEU A 266 31.62 10.86 -35.68
N LEU A 267 31.68 12.16 -35.41
CA LEU A 267 31.48 13.17 -36.44
C LEU A 267 32.82 13.56 -37.08
N ARG A 268 32.82 13.68 -38.38
CA ARG A 268 33.93 14.27 -39.18
C ARG A 268 33.39 15.32 -40.11
N LEU A 269 34.16 16.39 -40.29
CA LEU A 269 33.88 17.40 -41.31
C LEU A 269 34.11 16.81 -42.70
N LYS A 270 33.63 17.50 -43.74
CA LYS A 270 33.77 17.04 -45.14
C LYS A 270 35.22 16.86 -45.59
N ASP A 271 36.15 17.54 -44.95
CA ASP A 271 37.60 17.45 -45.20
C ASP A 271 38.28 16.31 -44.39
N GLY A 272 37.48 15.54 -43.57
CA GLY A 272 37.95 14.46 -42.72
C GLY A 272 38.47 14.89 -41.35
N SER A 273 38.53 16.19 -41.08
CA SER A 273 38.96 16.72 -39.79
C SER A 273 37.92 16.53 -38.70
N VAL A 274 38.32 16.63 -37.42
CA VAL A 274 37.44 16.56 -36.24
C VAL A 274 36.80 17.94 -36.05
N PRO A 275 35.47 18.03 -35.82
CA PRO A 275 34.83 19.28 -35.49
C PRO A 275 35.46 19.91 -34.21
N PRO A 276 35.51 21.26 -34.12
CA PRO A 276 36.02 21.91 -32.92
C PRO A 276 35.17 21.59 -31.71
N PHE A 277 35.80 21.61 -30.52
CA PHE A 277 35.11 21.43 -29.26
C PHE A 277 33.99 22.45 -29.10
N GLY A 278 32.82 22.01 -28.67
CA GLY A 278 31.64 22.86 -28.48
C GLY A 278 30.85 23.13 -29.77
N ALA A 279 31.23 22.55 -30.91
CA ALA A 279 30.43 22.65 -32.12
C ALA A 279 29.03 22.05 -31.89
N GLU A 280 28.00 22.79 -32.21
CA GLU A 280 26.61 22.37 -32.07
C GLU A 280 26.15 21.64 -33.35
N VAL A 281 25.40 20.54 -33.10
CA VAL A 281 24.82 19.73 -34.18
C VAL A 281 23.32 19.88 -34.14
N PHE A 282 22.75 20.33 -35.23
CA PHE A 282 21.32 20.50 -35.39
C PHE A 282 20.72 19.43 -36.32
N ASN A 283 19.52 18.99 -36.02
CA ASN A 283 18.78 18.10 -36.93
C ASN A 283 18.24 18.89 -38.13
N ALA A 284 17.63 18.17 -39.09
CA ALA A 284 17.07 18.76 -40.28
C ALA A 284 15.96 19.80 -40.02
N ASN A 285 15.36 19.79 -38.83
CA ASN A 285 14.32 20.72 -38.40
C ASN A 285 14.86 21.93 -37.60
N GLY A 286 16.21 22.05 -37.51
CA GLY A 286 16.85 23.14 -36.79
C GLY A 286 16.85 23.02 -35.27
N ALA A 287 16.51 21.85 -34.73
CA ALA A 287 16.61 21.60 -33.29
C ALA A 287 18.02 21.10 -32.92
N LEU A 288 18.58 21.63 -31.80
CA LEU A 288 19.87 21.20 -31.27
C LEU A 288 19.80 19.74 -30.87
N THR A 289 20.65 18.90 -31.43
CA THR A 289 20.65 17.46 -31.22
C THR A 289 21.76 17.00 -30.25
N CYS A 290 22.94 17.62 -30.38
CA CYS A 290 24.09 17.30 -29.51
C CYS A 290 25.18 18.39 -29.62
N ALA A 291 26.16 18.32 -28.71
CA ALA A 291 27.39 19.11 -28.74
C ALA A 291 28.62 18.20 -28.79
N VAL A 292 29.69 18.64 -29.46
CA VAL A 292 30.93 17.87 -29.60
C VAL A 292 31.74 17.94 -28.28
N SER A 293 32.07 16.78 -27.69
CA SER A 293 32.94 16.67 -26.51
C SER A 293 34.43 16.64 -26.86
N LEU A 294 35.30 16.75 -25.81
CA LEU A 294 36.76 16.73 -25.97
C LEU A 294 37.34 15.46 -26.61
N THR A 295 36.60 14.36 -26.65
CA THR A 295 37.02 13.10 -27.27
C THR A 295 36.53 12.93 -28.71
N GLY A 296 35.91 13.95 -29.30
CA GLY A 296 35.30 13.83 -30.61
C GLY A 296 34.05 12.95 -30.67
N ALA A 297 33.58 12.45 -29.52
CA ALA A 297 32.33 11.74 -29.40
C ALA A 297 31.20 12.73 -29.05
N THR A 298 30.04 12.55 -29.66
CA THR A 298 28.87 13.39 -29.43
C THR A 298 27.99 12.75 -28.37
N THR A 299 27.58 13.50 -27.35
CA THR A 299 26.51 13.12 -26.44
C THR A 299 25.23 13.79 -26.85
N ASN A 300 24.18 13.01 -27.04
CA ASN A 300 22.85 13.51 -27.37
C ASN A 300 22.28 14.25 -26.15
N GLN A 301 22.10 15.57 -26.26
CA GLN A 301 21.25 16.28 -25.30
C GLN A 301 19.84 16.34 -25.89
N PRO A 302 18.80 15.97 -25.13
CA PRO A 302 17.43 16.12 -25.61
C PRO A 302 17.14 17.61 -25.86
N GLY A 303 16.68 17.91 -27.04
CA GLY A 303 16.33 19.27 -27.45
C GLY A 303 15.28 19.89 -26.55
N ARG A 304 15.40 21.17 -26.30
CA ARG A 304 14.43 22.02 -25.62
C ARG A 304 13.12 22.14 -26.40
#